data_d1fc4b9d3e76dd900d64510a2fc30781
#
_entry.id   d1fc4b9d3e76dd900d64510a2fc30781
#
_cell.length_a   1.000
_cell.length_b   1.000
_cell.length_c   1.000
_cell.angle_alpha   90.00
_cell.angle_beta   90.00
_cell.angle_gamma   90.00
#
_symmetry.space_group_name_H-M   'P 1'
#
loop_
_entity.id
_entity.type
_entity.pdbx_description
1 polymer ?
#
loop_
_entity_poly.entity_id
_entity_poly.type
_entity_poly.pdbx_seq_one_letter_code
_entity_poly.pdbx_strand_id
1 'polypeptide(L)'
;MAALGPDNGPAPTTETPAVGSDQPQAAAVAGSGVVATMTPGVLQGTFWRRFSLRRPMAALIIQRLGLSVGLLFAVSLMIFGGVEALPGDFATTYLGQSATPQAVENIRKDLGLDRPVTERYFSWLGGALQGDFGTSWASRNSVSEQIGKRLGNSLFLAFFAAIISVPLAIGLGMIAVQFRNRLPDKLINIVSLAAISLPEFFVGYILIVLFAVKFGVATFPATVYDSMGFLERLSAIALPVATLVLVVLAHMMRMTRAAILNVMSSAYVETAELKGLGAFRIIARHAAPNAVAPVINVVALNLAYLVVGVVVVEVVFVYPGMGQYMVDAVTVRDMPVVQACGLIFAAFYIFLNMAADILAILANPRLRHPR
;
A
#
# COMPACT_ATOMS: atom_id res chain seq x y z
N MET A 1 43.14 7.24 81.92
CA MET A 1 44.32 8.15 81.85
C MET A 1 44.35 8.64 80.39
N ALA A 2 44.21 9.97 80.17
CA ALA A 2 44.38 10.81 78.96
C ALA A 2 43.58 10.41 77.73
N ALA A 3 42.53 11.03 77.32
CA ALA A 3 42.26 12.43 76.88
C ALA A 3 43.14 12.86 75.66
N LEU A 4 42.59 12.96 74.51
CA LEU A 4 42.93 13.98 73.50
C LEU A 4 41.72 14.16 72.55
N GLY A 5 41.38 15.40 72.39
CA GLY A 5 40.10 15.89 71.81
C GLY A 5 40.01 15.94 70.34
N PRO A 6 38.91 16.48 69.80
CA PRO A 6 38.53 16.33 68.43
C PRO A 6 39.16 17.39 67.53
N ASP A 7 39.62 16.95 66.37
CA ASP A 7 40.08 17.82 65.27
C ASP A 7 38.91 18.06 64.28
N ASN A 8 38.56 19.35 64.20
CA ASN A 8 37.49 19.85 63.26
C ASN A 8 38.09 20.10 61.90
N GLY A 9 37.96 19.14 60.97
CA GLY A 9 38.20 19.35 59.57
C GLY A 9 36.88 19.60 58.85
N PRO A 10 36.81 20.50 57.82
CA PRO A 10 35.56 20.88 57.15
C PRO A 10 35.03 19.73 56.28
N ALA A 11 33.72 19.53 56.38
CA ALA A 11 32.99 18.52 55.61
C ALA A 11 33.11 18.76 54.10
N PRO A 12 33.25 17.70 53.29
CA PRO A 12 33.19 17.81 51.83
C PRO A 12 31.72 18.03 51.42
N THR A 13 31.51 19.11 50.64
CA THR A 13 30.27 19.39 49.94
C THR A 13 29.98 18.26 48.95
N THR A 14 28.97 17.45 49.22
CA THR A 14 28.40 16.49 48.29
C THR A 14 27.60 17.25 47.25
N GLU A 15 28.18 17.46 46.06
CA GLU A 15 27.43 17.80 44.86
C GLU A 15 26.52 16.61 44.51
N THR A 16 25.23 16.82 44.63
CA THR A 16 24.18 15.92 44.14
C THR A 16 24.20 16.00 42.64
N PRO A 17 24.43 14.89 41.90
CA PRO A 17 24.25 14.93 40.44
C PRO A 17 22.76 15.10 40.15
N ALA A 18 22.44 16.11 39.36
CA ALA A 18 21.12 16.33 38.81
C ALA A 18 20.65 15.05 38.12
N VAL A 19 19.56 14.50 38.63
CA VAL A 19 18.81 13.43 37.97
C VAL A 19 18.26 13.97 36.65
N GLY A 20 18.97 13.68 35.59
CA GLY A 20 18.44 13.86 34.24
C GLY A 20 17.15 13.03 34.10
N SER A 21 16.08 13.69 33.86
CA SER A 21 14.81 13.09 33.49
C SER A 21 14.94 12.42 32.12
N ASP A 22 15.48 11.22 32.09
CA ASP A 22 15.32 10.30 30.99
C ASP A 22 13.85 9.84 30.97
N GLN A 23 13.00 10.66 30.39
CA GLN A 23 11.74 10.16 29.85
C GLN A 23 12.10 9.23 28.69
N PRO A 24 11.67 7.95 28.70
CA PRO A 24 11.75 7.13 27.52
C PRO A 24 10.89 7.81 26.45
N GLN A 25 11.54 8.41 25.48
CA GLN A 25 10.90 8.75 24.22
C GLN A 25 10.33 7.44 23.68
N ALA A 26 9.04 7.24 23.92
CA ALA A 26 8.25 6.27 23.19
C ALA A 26 8.49 6.58 21.71
N ALA A 27 9.30 5.75 21.08
CA ALA A 27 9.50 5.77 19.65
C ALA A 27 8.10 5.63 19.03
N ALA A 28 7.53 6.76 18.68
CA ALA A 28 6.40 6.82 17.80
C ALA A 28 6.88 6.27 16.46
N VAL A 29 6.69 4.96 16.28
CA VAL A 29 6.59 4.36 14.95
C VAL A 29 5.26 4.83 14.38
N ALA A 30 5.16 6.15 14.20
CA ALA A 30 4.32 6.71 13.19
C ALA A 30 4.99 6.29 11.89
N GLY A 31 4.34 5.40 11.14
CA GLY A 31 4.58 5.29 9.73
C GLY A 31 4.39 6.68 9.12
N SER A 32 5.39 7.51 9.26
CA SER A 32 5.57 8.68 8.44
C SER A 32 5.81 8.12 7.07
N GLY A 33 4.72 7.97 6.29
CA GLY A 33 4.87 8.15 4.87
C GLY A 33 5.81 9.34 4.75
N VAL A 34 7.01 9.08 4.25
CA VAL A 34 8.02 10.09 4.08
C VAL A 34 7.39 11.17 3.23
N VAL A 35 6.73 12.14 3.89
CA VAL A 35 6.67 13.46 3.37
C VAL A 35 8.13 13.89 3.43
N ALA A 36 8.90 13.40 2.47
CA ALA A 36 10.18 13.95 2.16
C ALA A 36 9.89 15.43 1.91
N THR A 37 10.06 16.24 2.95
CA THR A 37 10.36 17.65 2.78
C THR A 37 11.70 17.66 2.08
N MET A 38 11.68 17.29 0.79
CA MET A 38 12.79 17.61 -0.09
C MET A 38 12.90 19.13 -0.01
N THR A 39 13.88 19.56 0.75
CA THR A 39 14.35 20.94 0.74
C THR A 39 14.33 21.41 -0.71
N PRO A 40 13.74 22.59 -1.04
CA PRO A 40 13.58 23.06 -2.40
C PRO A 40 14.93 23.52 -2.97
N GLY A 41 15.94 22.63 -3.01
CA GLY A 41 17.29 22.94 -3.44
C GLY A 41 17.65 22.53 -4.87
N VAL A 42 16.88 21.67 -5.52
CA VAL A 42 17.32 21.02 -6.76
C VAL A 42 16.77 21.65 -8.05
N LEU A 43 15.76 22.53 -7.97
CA LEU A 43 15.23 23.25 -9.15
C LEU A 43 15.06 24.74 -8.87
N GLN A 44 16.13 25.43 -8.47
CA GLN A 44 16.12 26.89 -8.27
C GLN A 44 16.34 27.69 -9.58
N GLY A 45 15.47 27.43 -10.58
CA GLY A 45 15.26 28.43 -11.61
C GLY A 45 14.33 29.53 -11.09
N THR A 46 14.69 30.80 -11.31
CA THR A 46 13.87 31.98 -10.94
C THR A 46 12.43 31.91 -11.45
N PHE A 47 12.19 31.17 -12.53
CA PHE A 47 10.86 30.92 -13.10
C PHE A 47 10.00 30.02 -12.18
N TRP A 48 10.50 28.89 -11.69
CA TRP A 48 9.77 27.98 -10.80
C TRP A 48 9.42 28.64 -9.48
N ARG A 49 10.31 29.45 -8.91
CA ARG A 49 10.05 30.20 -7.68
C ARG A 49 8.93 31.22 -7.87
N ARG A 50 8.89 31.94 -9.00
CA ARG A 50 7.80 32.88 -9.32
C ARG A 50 6.48 32.15 -9.60
N PHE A 51 6.51 31.02 -10.27
CA PHE A 51 5.34 30.20 -10.56
C PHE A 51 4.75 29.58 -9.28
N SER A 52 5.58 29.03 -8.41
CA SER A 52 5.16 28.43 -7.13
C SER A 52 4.54 29.46 -6.17
N LEU A 53 5.04 30.70 -6.17
CA LEU A 53 4.47 31.80 -5.39
C LEU A 53 3.12 32.27 -5.94
N ARG A 54 2.93 32.26 -7.26
CA ARG A 54 1.67 32.71 -7.88
C ARG A 54 0.58 31.65 -7.90
N ARG A 55 0.94 30.36 -8.03
CA ARG A 55 0.02 29.23 -8.13
C ARG A 55 0.54 28.03 -7.34
N PRO A 56 0.56 28.10 -6.00
CA PRO A 56 1.21 27.06 -5.18
C PRO A 56 0.60 25.67 -5.39
N MET A 57 -0.72 25.56 -5.57
CA MET A 57 -1.39 24.29 -5.83
C MET A 57 -0.96 23.66 -7.17
N ALA A 58 -0.93 24.47 -8.24
CA ALA A 58 -0.49 23.96 -9.55
C ALA A 58 0.97 23.53 -9.52
N ALA A 59 1.83 24.26 -8.83
CA ALA A 59 3.25 23.91 -8.68
C ALA A 59 3.41 22.57 -7.94
N LEU A 60 2.66 22.34 -6.86
CA LEU A 60 2.67 21.06 -6.14
C LEU A 60 2.20 19.90 -7.01
N ILE A 61 1.10 20.07 -7.76
CA ILE A 61 0.57 19.02 -8.64
C ILE A 61 1.59 18.68 -9.75
N ILE A 62 2.17 19.69 -10.40
CA ILE A 62 3.20 19.48 -11.45
C ILE A 62 4.44 18.78 -10.88
N GLN A 63 4.88 19.19 -9.69
CA GLN A 63 6.01 18.54 -9.02
C GLN A 63 5.71 17.06 -8.72
N ARG A 64 4.51 16.75 -8.19
CA ARG A 64 4.09 15.38 -7.92
C ARG A 64 4.00 14.55 -9.20
N LEU A 65 3.42 15.12 -10.25
CA LEU A 65 3.34 14.46 -11.55
C LEU A 65 4.73 14.15 -12.11
N GLY A 66 5.65 15.12 -12.09
CA GLY A 66 7.03 14.94 -12.53
C GLY A 66 7.77 13.86 -11.75
N LEU A 67 7.62 13.84 -10.42
CA LEU A 67 8.18 12.79 -9.57
C LEU A 67 7.57 11.42 -9.86
N SER A 68 6.26 11.34 -10.09
CA SER A 68 5.58 10.09 -10.44
C SER A 68 6.06 9.52 -11.77
N VAL A 69 6.24 10.37 -12.79
CA VAL A 69 6.80 9.95 -14.08
C VAL A 69 8.25 9.49 -13.94
N GLY A 70 9.07 10.24 -13.20
CA GLY A 70 10.48 9.85 -12.92
C GLY A 70 10.56 8.53 -12.16
N LEU A 71 9.67 8.33 -11.17
CA LEU A 71 9.60 7.08 -10.41
C LEU A 71 9.15 5.91 -11.30
N LEU A 72 8.14 6.11 -12.15
CA LEU A 72 7.67 5.07 -13.08
C LEU A 72 8.77 4.66 -14.06
N PHE A 73 9.54 5.63 -14.56
CA PHE A 73 10.70 5.36 -15.40
C PHE A 73 11.78 4.57 -14.66
N ALA A 74 12.10 4.95 -13.42
CA ALA A 74 13.06 4.20 -12.60
C ALA A 74 12.58 2.76 -12.33
N VAL A 75 11.29 2.59 -12.01
CA VAL A 75 10.69 1.26 -11.81
C VAL A 75 10.69 0.44 -13.10
N SER A 76 10.44 1.04 -14.28
CA SER A 76 10.52 0.32 -15.56
C SER A 76 11.92 -0.21 -15.83
N LEU A 77 12.97 0.57 -15.50
CA LEU A 77 14.36 0.11 -15.58
C LEU A 77 14.65 -1.05 -14.61
N MET A 78 14.12 -0.95 -13.38
CA MET A 78 14.30 -2.02 -12.38
C MET A 78 13.58 -3.31 -12.78
N ILE A 79 12.36 -3.23 -13.29
CA ILE A 79 11.61 -4.40 -13.75
C ILE A 79 12.31 -5.04 -14.92
N PHE A 80 12.68 -4.27 -15.94
CA PHE A 80 13.36 -4.80 -17.12
C PHE A 80 14.72 -5.41 -16.75
N GLY A 81 15.53 -4.66 -15.99
CA GLY A 81 16.86 -5.13 -15.55
C GLY A 81 16.78 -6.33 -14.60
N GLY A 82 15.80 -6.34 -13.69
CA GLY A 82 15.56 -7.47 -12.78
C GLY A 82 15.17 -8.75 -13.52
N VAL A 83 14.31 -8.62 -14.53
CA VAL A 83 13.89 -9.73 -15.39
C VAL A 83 15.08 -10.26 -16.23
N GLU A 84 15.88 -9.35 -16.77
CA GLU A 84 17.09 -9.70 -17.56
C GLU A 84 18.16 -10.39 -16.70
N ALA A 85 18.28 -9.99 -15.43
CA ALA A 85 19.27 -10.55 -14.50
C ALA A 85 18.86 -11.91 -13.90
N LEU A 86 17.63 -12.38 -14.13
CA LEU A 86 17.18 -13.67 -13.61
C LEU A 86 17.99 -14.81 -14.22
N PRO A 87 18.55 -15.71 -13.39
CA PRO A 87 19.33 -16.85 -13.89
C PRO A 87 18.43 -17.82 -14.66
N GLY A 88 18.90 -18.26 -15.83
CA GLY A 88 18.20 -19.16 -16.75
C GLY A 88 17.47 -18.40 -17.85
N ASP A 89 16.93 -19.14 -18.79
CA ASP A 89 16.45 -18.66 -20.07
C ASP A 89 15.06 -19.26 -20.35
N PHE A 90 14.15 -18.46 -20.91
CA PHE A 90 12.84 -18.94 -21.34
C PHE A 90 12.98 -20.14 -22.29
N ALA A 91 13.89 -20.07 -23.27
CA ALA A 91 14.06 -21.12 -24.25
C ALA A 91 14.40 -22.47 -23.61
N THR A 92 15.30 -22.50 -22.62
CA THR A 92 15.65 -23.72 -21.89
C THR A 92 14.50 -24.22 -21.03
N THR A 93 13.78 -23.33 -20.36
CA THR A 93 12.62 -23.70 -19.53
C THR A 93 11.46 -24.21 -20.38
N TYR A 94 11.21 -23.61 -21.53
CA TYR A 94 10.15 -23.98 -22.47
C TYR A 94 10.41 -25.34 -23.15
N LEU A 95 11.63 -25.56 -23.56
CA LEU A 95 12.03 -26.84 -24.20
C LEU A 95 12.19 -27.98 -23.19
N GLY A 96 12.45 -27.67 -21.93
CA GLY A 96 12.65 -28.69 -20.88
C GLY A 96 13.67 -29.75 -21.26
N GLN A 97 13.25 -31.00 -21.27
CA GLN A 97 14.13 -32.15 -21.64
C GLN A 97 14.52 -32.17 -23.14
N SER A 98 13.82 -31.45 -24.00
CA SER A 98 14.11 -31.32 -25.44
C SER A 98 15.05 -30.15 -25.76
N ALA A 99 15.68 -29.55 -24.78
CA ALA A 99 16.57 -28.40 -24.91
C ALA A 99 17.92 -28.80 -25.53
N THR A 100 17.94 -28.95 -26.86
CA THR A 100 19.22 -29.08 -27.59
C THR A 100 19.83 -27.69 -27.81
N PRO A 101 21.18 -27.53 -27.88
CA PRO A 101 21.80 -26.23 -28.10
C PRO A 101 21.26 -25.51 -29.33
N GLN A 102 20.97 -26.23 -30.41
CA GLN A 102 20.44 -25.68 -31.65
C GLN A 102 19.01 -25.18 -31.48
N ALA A 103 18.15 -25.91 -30.75
CA ALA A 103 16.75 -25.52 -30.52
C ALA A 103 16.66 -24.27 -29.62
N VAL A 104 17.53 -24.21 -28.61
CA VAL A 104 17.63 -23.03 -27.71
C VAL A 104 18.05 -21.80 -28.51
N GLU A 105 19.08 -21.93 -29.38
CA GLU A 105 19.56 -20.81 -30.20
C GLU A 105 18.49 -20.32 -31.17
N ASN A 106 17.74 -21.23 -31.79
CA ASN A 106 16.65 -20.87 -32.68
C ASN A 106 15.57 -20.05 -31.96
N ILE A 107 15.11 -20.49 -30.76
CA ILE A 107 14.13 -19.78 -29.98
C ILE A 107 14.65 -18.38 -29.53
N ARG A 108 15.92 -18.29 -29.15
CA ARG A 108 16.53 -17.00 -28.80
C ARG A 108 16.47 -16.01 -29.95
N LYS A 109 16.79 -16.45 -31.16
CA LYS A 109 16.71 -15.65 -32.38
C LYS A 109 15.27 -15.24 -32.71
N ASP A 110 14.35 -16.21 -32.63
CA ASP A 110 12.92 -15.96 -32.89
C ASP A 110 12.32 -14.93 -31.93
N LEU A 111 12.77 -14.92 -30.67
CA LEU A 111 12.34 -13.97 -29.64
C LEU A 111 13.17 -12.69 -29.63
N GLY A 112 14.20 -12.57 -30.47
CA GLY A 112 15.09 -11.40 -30.54
C GLY A 112 15.91 -11.15 -29.29
N LEU A 113 16.22 -12.22 -28.54
CA LEU A 113 17.03 -12.15 -27.30
C LEU A 113 18.52 -11.94 -27.58
N ASP A 114 18.94 -12.07 -28.82
CA ASP A 114 20.27 -11.78 -29.33
C ASP A 114 20.55 -10.28 -29.55
N ARG A 115 19.50 -9.43 -29.54
CA ARG A 115 19.63 -7.98 -29.68
C ARG A 115 20.23 -7.35 -28.43
N PRO A 116 20.90 -6.19 -28.59
CA PRO A 116 21.41 -5.42 -27.43
C PRO A 116 20.32 -5.13 -26.40
N VAL A 117 20.64 -5.27 -25.12
CA VAL A 117 19.69 -5.07 -23.99
C VAL A 117 19.05 -3.68 -24.04
N THR A 118 19.83 -2.66 -24.40
CA THR A 118 19.34 -1.28 -24.55
C THR A 118 18.28 -1.13 -25.63
N GLU A 119 18.49 -1.76 -26.79
CA GLU A 119 17.52 -1.75 -27.90
C GLU A 119 16.21 -2.44 -27.47
N ARG A 120 16.30 -3.59 -26.81
CA ARG A 120 15.14 -4.33 -26.28
C ARG A 120 14.36 -3.49 -25.26
N TYR A 121 15.08 -2.80 -24.35
CA TYR A 121 14.43 -1.93 -23.36
C TYR A 121 13.64 -0.79 -24.01
N PHE A 122 14.28 -0.03 -24.91
CA PHE A 122 13.59 1.11 -25.53
C PHE A 122 12.47 0.69 -26.47
N SER A 123 12.60 -0.46 -27.16
CA SER A 123 11.54 -1.05 -27.96
C SER A 123 10.33 -1.45 -27.08
N TRP A 124 10.60 -2.15 -25.98
CA TRP A 124 9.58 -2.52 -25.01
C TRP A 124 8.90 -1.32 -24.37
N LEU A 125 9.67 -0.33 -23.91
CA LEU A 125 9.11 0.88 -23.30
C LEU A 125 8.29 1.68 -24.30
N GLY A 126 8.74 1.79 -25.55
CA GLY A 126 8.01 2.45 -26.63
C GLY A 126 6.68 1.77 -26.95
N GLY A 127 6.65 0.44 -26.96
CA GLY A 127 5.41 -0.34 -27.08
C GLY A 127 4.50 -0.14 -25.89
N ALA A 128 5.01 -0.23 -24.67
CA ALA A 128 4.26 -0.05 -23.43
C ALA A 128 3.57 1.33 -23.35
N LEU A 129 4.25 2.40 -23.81
CA LEU A 129 3.67 3.75 -23.89
C LEU A 129 2.51 3.88 -24.89
N GLN A 130 2.42 2.97 -25.86
CA GLN A 130 1.35 2.87 -26.85
C GLN A 130 0.27 1.86 -26.44
N GLY A 131 0.43 1.19 -25.29
CA GLY A 131 -0.47 0.15 -24.82
C GLY A 131 -0.22 -1.22 -25.47
N ASP A 132 0.86 -1.37 -26.24
CA ASP A 132 1.31 -2.63 -26.79
C ASP A 132 2.38 -3.26 -25.86
N PHE A 133 1.99 -4.30 -25.16
CA PHE A 133 2.87 -5.08 -24.30
C PHE A 133 3.46 -6.31 -24.97
N GLY A 134 3.27 -6.45 -26.29
CA GLY A 134 3.75 -7.56 -27.09
C GLY A 134 2.93 -8.84 -26.94
N THR A 135 3.58 -9.96 -27.27
CA THR A 135 2.98 -11.30 -27.23
C THR A 135 3.63 -12.15 -26.14
N SER A 136 2.82 -12.91 -25.41
CA SER A 136 3.28 -13.91 -24.45
C SER A 136 4.14 -14.95 -25.18
N TRP A 137 5.29 -15.25 -24.62
CA TRP A 137 6.17 -16.26 -25.20
C TRP A 137 5.62 -17.68 -25.01
N ALA A 138 4.94 -17.92 -23.91
CA ALA A 138 4.36 -19.22 -23.57
C ALA A 138 3.07 -19.51 -24.33
N SER A 139 2.11 -18.58 -24.32
CA SER A 139 0.78 -18.79 -24.91
C SER A 139 0.62 -18.28 -26.33
N ARG A 140 1.56 -17.46 -26.84
CA ARG A 140 1.51 -16.77 -28.14
C ARG A 140 0.32 -15.80 -28.31
N ASN A 141 -0.37 -15.47 -27.22
CA ASN A 141 -1.49 -14.52 -27.22
C ASN A 141 -1.00 -13.10 -26.98
N SER A 142 -1.81 -12.10 -27.39
CA SER A 142 -1.54 -10.71 -27.07
C SER A 142 -1.57 -10.48 -25.54
N VAL A 143 -0.49 -9.94 -25.00
CA VAL A 143 -0.37 -9.62 -23.57
C VAL A 143 -1.36 -8.52 -23.21
N SER A 144 -1.52 -7.50 -24.06
CA SER A 144 -2.43 -6.37 -23.84
C SER A 144 -3.89 -6.81 -23.69
N GLU A 145 -4.36 -7.74 -24.52
CA GLU A 145 -5.71 -8.28 -24.44
C GLU A 145 -5.94 -9.08 -23.15
N GLN A 146 -4.99 -9.97 -22.82
CA GLN A 146 -5.08 -10.79 -21.61
C GLN A 146 -5.06 -9.93 -20.35
N ILE A 147 -4.21 -8.92 -20.29
CA ILE A 147 -4.15 -7.98 -19.16
C ILE A 147 -5.47 -7.23 -19.03
N GLY A 148 -6.07 -6.76 -20.11
CA GLY A 148 -7.34 -6.02 -20.06
C GLY A 148 -8.44 -6.79 -19.33
N LYS A 149 -8.59 -8.08 -19.63
CA LYS A 149 -9.56 -8.97 -18.96
C LYS A 149 -9.22 -9.21 -17.49
N ARG A 150 -7.97 -9.54 -17.21
CA ARG A 150 -7.50 -9.90 -15.86
C ARG A 150 -7.42 -8.71 -14.93
N LEU A 151 -7.01 -7.54 -15.44
CA LEU A 151 -7.04 -6.28 -14.70
C LEU A 151 -8.47 -5.93 -14.27
N GLY A 152 -9.46 -6.11 -15.15
CA GLY A 152 -10.86 -5.92 -14.80
C GLY A 152 -11.30 -6.79 -13.62
N ASN A 153 -10.87 -8.05 -13.58
CA ASN A 153 -11.14 -8.97 -12.46
C ASN A 153 -10.45 -8.50 -11.18
N SER A 154 -9.15 -8.16 -11.23
CA SER A 154 -8.42 -7.65 -10.06
C SER A 154 -9.04 -6.37 -9.50
N LEU A 155 -9.43 -5.43 -10.38
CA LEU A 155 -10.09 -4.20 -9.97
C LEU A 155 -11.48 -4.45 -9.37
N PHE A 156 -12.24 -5.42 -9.90
CA PHE A 156 -13.52 -5.84 -9.34
C PHE A 156 -13.35 -6.35 -7.91
N LEU A 157 -12.37 -7.22 -7.67
CA LEU A 157 -12.04 -7.74 -6.35
C LEU A 157 -11.59 -6.61 -5.39
N ALA A 158 -10.67 -5.77 -5.82
CA ALA A 158 -10.16 -4.64 -5.03
C ALA A 158 -11.27 -3.62 -4.70
N PHE A 159 -12.17 -3.35 -5.63
CA PHE A 159 -13.30 -2.43 -5.43
C PHE A 159 -14.24 -2.91 -4.34
N PHE A 160 -14.64 -4.19 -4.35
CA PHE A 160 -15.52 -4.72 -3.31
C PHE A 160 -14.81 -4.81 -1.95
N ALA A 161 -13.53 -5.14 -1.93
CA ALA A 161 -12.75 -5.08 -0.70
C ALA A 161 -12.68 -3.65 -0.13
N ALA A 162 -12.46 -2.65 -0.99
CA ALA A 162 -12.38 -1.25 -0.59
C ALA A 162 -13.72 -0.70 -0.08
N ILE A 163 -14.83 -0.96 -0.81
CA ILE A 163 -16.16 -0.44 -0.44
C ILE A 163 -16.68 -1.01 0.88
N ILE A 164 -16.19 -2.18 1.27
CA ILE A 164 -16.52 -2.80 2.57
C ILE A 164 -15.55 -2.34 3.65
N SER A 165 -14.23 -2.40 3.39
CA SER A 165 -13.21 -2.13 4.41
C SER A 165 -13.16 -0.66 4.84
N VAL A 166 -13.33 0.29 3.92
CA VAL A 166 -13.24 1.73 4.24
C VAL A 166 -14.30 2.19 5.25
N PRO A 167 -15.62 1.98 5.01
CA PRO A 167 -16.63 2.39 5.99
C PRO A 167 -16.52 1.63 7.31
N LEU A 168 -16.20 0.33 7.27
CA LEU A 168 -15.99 -0.46 8.48
C LEU A 168 -14.81 0.05 9.29
N ALA A 169 -13.68 0.37 8.66
CA ALA A 169 -12.50 0.88 9.34
C ALA A 169 -12.76 2.24 10.01
N ILE A 170 -13.45 3.15 9.30
CA ILE A 170 -13.81 4.45 9.84
C ILE A 170 -14.79 4.28 10.99
N GLY A 171 -15.83 3.46 10.83
CA GLY A 171 -16.84 3.19 11.85
C GLY A 171 -16.23 2.57 13.11
N LEU A 172 -15.44 1.50 12.98
CA LEU A 172 -14.76 0.86 14.10
C LEU A 172 -13.73 1.78 14.76
N GLY A 173 -13.01 2.58 13.98
CA GLY A 173 -12.10 3.59 14.49
C GLY A 173 -12.81 4.63 15.36
N MET A 174 -13.96 5.15 14.91
CA MET A 174 -14.81 6.06 15.69
C MET A 174 -15.36 5.38 16.96
N ILE A 175 -15.83 4.15 16.88
CA ILE A 175 -16.30 3.38 18.04
C ILE A 175 -15.18 3.19 19.05
N ALA A 176 -13.97 2.84 18.60
CA ALA A 176 -12.81 2.70 19.48
C ALA A 176 -12.45 4.01 20.20
N VAL A 177 -12.58 5.17 19.54
CA VAL A 177 -12.39 6.48 20.16
C VAL A 177 -13.52 6.79 21.15
N GLN A 178 -14.78 6.53 20.79
CA GLN A 178 -15.96 6.75 21.65
C GLN A 178 -15.85 6.02 22.98
N PHE A 179 -15.36 4.79 22.94
CA PHE A 179 -15.21 3.93 24.11
C PHE A 179 -13.75 3.81 24.57
N ARG A 180 -12.96 4.87 24.36
CA ARG A 180 -11.54 4.91 24.70
C ARG A 180 -11.26 4.34 26.09
N ASN A 181 -10.29 3.44 26.21
CA ASN A 181 -9.86 2.72 27.41
C ASN A 181 -10.92 1.78 28.02
N ARG A 182 -12.11 1.64 27.42
CA ARG A 182 -13.15 0.70 27.84
C ARG A 182 -13.03 -0.62 27.08
N LEU A 183 -13.86 -1.60 27.46
CA LEU A 183 -13.83 -2.96 26.90
C LEU A 183 -13.94 -2.99 25.35
N PRO A 184 -14.87 -2.24 24.68
CA PRO A 184 -14.94 -2.23 23.22
C PRO A 184 -13.62 -1.79 22.56
N ASP A 185 -12.99 -0.72 23.04
CA ASP A 185 -11.71 -0.24 22.52
C ASP A 185 -10.60 -1.30 22.68
N LYS A 186 -10.52 -1.94 23.86
CA LYS A 186 -9.54 -3.00 24.12
C LYS A 186 -9.74 -4.20 23.20
N LEU A 187 -10.98 -4.66 23.03
CA LEU A 187 -11.31 -5.81 22.17
C LEU A 187 -10.97 -5.51 20.71
N ILE A 188 -11.38 -4.34 20.20
CA ILE A 188 -11.10 -3.92 18.84
C ILE A 188 -9.57 -3.88 18.60
N ASN A 189 -8.80 -3.34 19.54
CA ASN A 189 -7.34 -3.27 19.41
C ASN A 189 -6.69 -4.67 19.48
N ILE A 190 -7.12 -5.55 20.39
CA ILE A 190 -6.60 -6.93 20.50
C ILE A 190 -6.86 -7.71 19.22
N VAL A 191 -8.10 -7.69 18.73
CA VAL A 191 -8.48 -8.39 17.49
C VAL A 191 -7.69 -7.84 16.29
N SER A 192 -7.52 -6.53 16.21
CA SER A 192 -6.71 -5.92 15.14
C SER A 192 -5.24 -6.30 15.21
N LEU A 193 -4.66 -6.34 16.42
CA LEU A 193 -3.27 -6.78 16.60
C LEU A 193 -3.11 -8.24 16.19
N ALA A 194 -4.05 -9.10 16.58
CA ALA A 194 -4.04 -10.50 16.18
C ALA A 194 -4.17 -10.66 14.66
N ALA A 195 -5.07 -9.90 14.02
CA ALA A 195 -5.25 -9.93 12.57
C ALA A 195 -4.00 -9.47 11.80
N ILE A 196 -3.32 -8.42 12.27
CA ILE A 196 -2.09 -7.92 11.64
C ILE A 196 -0.92 -8.90 11.81
N SER A 197 -0.92 -9.71 12.87
CA SER A 197 0.13 -10.68 13.14
C SER A 197 0.04 -11.94 12.25
N LEU A 198 -1.09 -12.16 11.59
CA LEU A 198 -1.28 -13.30 10.72
C LEU A 198 -0.89 -12.94 9.27
N PRO A 199 -0.12 -13.80 8.58
CA PRO A 199 0.13 -13.62 7.16
C PRO A 199 -1.18 -13.69 6.35
N GLU A 200 -1.29 -12.86 5.32
CA GLU A 200 -2.48 -12.73 4.49
C GLU A 200 -2.95 -14.07 3.87
N PHE A 201 -1.99 -14.84 3.31
CA PHE A 201 -2.30 -16.15 2.76
C PHE A 201 -2.84 -17.13 3.81
N PHE A 202 -2.36 -17.03 5.04
CA PHE A 202 -2.80 -17.90 6.14
C PHE A 202 -4.25 -17.60 6.52
N VAL A 203 -4.64 -16.33 6.58
CA VAL A 203 -6.04 -15.94 6.76
C VAL A 203 -6.90 -16.50 5.64
N GLY A 204 -6.45 -16.41 4.38
CA GLY A 204 -7.16 -17.00 3.23
C GLY A 204 -7.38 -18.50 3.37
N TYR A 205 -6.34 -19.26 3.71
CA TYR A 205 -6.47 -20.72 3.92
C TYR A 205 -7.42 -21.07 5.07
N ILE A 206 -7.39 -20.33 6.18
CA ILE A 206 -8.35 -20.53 7.28
C ILE A 206 -9.80 -20.35 6.78
N LEU A 207 -10.05 -19.28 6.02
CA LEU A 207 -11.38 -19.01 5.48
C LEU A 207 -11.82 -20.10 4.48
N ILE A 208 -10.94 -20.58 3.62
CA ILE A 208 -11.23 -21.70 2.71
C ILE A 208 -11.62 -22.94 3.52
N VAL A 209 -10.80 -23.35 4.49
CA VAL A 209 -11.05 -24.54 5.29
C VAL A 209 -12.36 -24.45 6.05
N LEU A 210 -12.66 -23.31 6.66
CA LEU A 210 -13.88 -23.14 7.45
C LEU A 210 -15.12 -23.03 6.55
N PHE A 211 -15.13 -22.13 5.58
CA PHE A 211 -16.34 -21.76 4.86
C PHE A 211 -16.58 -22.57 3.59
N ALA A 212 -15.52 -22.94 2.87
CA ALA A 212 -15.68 -23.76 1.67
C ALA A 212 -15.68 -25.25 1.99
N VAL A 213 -14.73 -25.74 2.82
CA VAL A 213 -14.59 -27.18 3.06
C VAL A 213 -15.50 -27.66 4.19
N LYS A 214 -15.44 -27.01 5.38
CA LYS A 214 -16.15 -27.51 6.55
C LYS A 214 -17.64 -27.17 6.53
N PHE A 215 -18.00 -25.95 6.20
CA PHE A 215 -19.40 -25.50 6.19
C PHE A 215 -20.07 -25.61 4.82
N GLY A 216 -19.32 -25.68 3.73
CA GLY A 216 -19.86 -25.78 2.36
C GLY A 216 -20.71 -24.59 1.92
N VAL A 217 -20.51 -23.40 2.53
CA VAL A 217 -21.32 -22.20 2.27
C VAL A 217 -20.69 -21.23 1.30
N ALA A 218 -19.45 -21.47 0.89
CA ALA A 218 -18.70 -20.61 -0.01
C ALA A 218 -18.01 -21.42 -1.12
N THR A 219 -17.82 -20.79 -2.28
CA THR A 219 -17.18 -21.41 -3.44
C THR A 219 -15.66 -21.35 -3.35
N PHE A 220 -15.02 -22.48 -3.67
CA PHE A 220 -13.59 -22.59 -3.89
C PHE A 220 -13.33 -23.67 -4.97
N PRO A 221 -12.47 -23.40 -5.95
CA PRO A 221 -11.74 -22.17 -6.23
C PRO A 221 -12.66 -20.99 -6.66
N ALA A 222 -12.16 -19.75 -6.50
CA ALA A 222 -12.90 -18.53 -6.82
C ALA A 222 -12.80 -18.18 -8.33
N THR A 223 -13.10 -19.16 -9.19
CA THR A 223 -13.05 -18.99 -10.63
C THR A 223 -14.22 -18.14 -11.11
N VAL A 224 -13.94 -17.20 -12.04
CA VAL A 224 -14.92 -16.33 -12.67
C VAL A 224 -14.84 -16.48 -14.18
N TYR A 225 -16.00 -16.63 -14.83
CA TYR A 225 -16.13 -16.75 -16.28
C TYR A 225 -16.94 -15.58 -16.83
N ASP A 226 -16.73 -15.25 -18.10
CA ASP A 226 -17.43 -14.14 -18.78
C ASP A 226 -18.95 -14.34 -18.84
N SER A 227 -19.42 -15.60 -18.80
CA SER A 227 -20.85 -15.97 -18.81
C SER A 227 -21.55 -15.83 -17.45
N MET A 228 -20.79 -15.62 -16.34
CA MET A 228 -21.40 -15.52 -15.00
C MET A 228 -22.19 -14.25 -14.81
N GLY A 229 -23.39 -14.38 -14.22
CA GLY A 229 -24.17 -13.25 -13.76
C GLY A 229 -23.50 -12.47 -12.63
N PHE A 230 -23.93 -11.23 -12.40
CA PHE A 230 -23.34 -10.37 -11.37
C PHE A 230 -23.38 -11.00 -9.96
N LEU A 231 -24.50 -11.61 -9.55
CA LEU A 231 -24.63 -12.25 -8.23
C LEU A 231 -23.76 -13.49 -8.10
N GLU A 232 -23.58 -14.26 -9.16
CA GLU A 232 -22.68 -15.41 -9.18
C GLU A 232 -21.23 -14.98 -9.02
N ARG A 233 -20.82 -13.92 -9.75
CA ARG A 233 -19.49 -13.32 -9.58
C ARG A 233 -19.26 -12.80 -8.17
N LEU A 234 -20.29 -12.18 -7.55
CA LEU A 234 -20.20 -11.67 -6.20
C LEU A 234 -20.05 -12.82 -5.18
N SER A 235 -20.76 -13.92 -5.36
CA SER A 235 -20.61 -15.11 -4.51
C SER A 235 -19.24 -15.77 -4.64
N ALA A 236 -18.69 -15.84 -5.86
CA ALA A 236 -17.36 -16.38 -6.12
C ALA A 236 -16.25 -15.60 -5.43
N ILE A 237 -16.36 -14.26 -5.36
CA ILE A 237 -15.35 -13.41 -4.71
C ILE A 237 -15.56 -13.23 -3.20
N ALA A 238 -16.57 -13.83 -2.59
CA ALA A 238 -16.92 -13.59 -1.19
C ALA A 238 -15.75 -13.88 -0.23
N LEU A 239 -15.07 -15.04 -0.36
CA LEU A 239 -13.93 -15.38 0.47
C LEU A 239 -12.68 -14.55 0.16
N PRO A 240 -12.28 -14.36 -1.12
CA PRO A 240 -11.21 -13.42 -1.47
C PRO A 240 -11.43 -12.03 -0.90
N VAL A 241 -12.62 -11.46 -1.07
CA VAL A 241 -12.97 -10.14 -0.51
C VAL A 241 -12.88 -10.14 1.02
N ALA A 242 -13.43 -11.16 1.68
CA ALA A 242 -13.37 -11.27 3.14
C ALA A 242 -11.92 -11.30 3.64
N THR A 243 -11.02 -12.02 2.95
CA THR A 243 -9.59 -12.06 3.28
C THR A 243 -8.96 -10.68 3.19
N LEU A 244 -9.13 -9.99 2.05
CA LEU A 244 -8.60 -8.64 1.84
C LEU A 244 -9.16 -7.65 2.86
N VAL A 245 -10.47 -7.71 3.13
CA VAL A 245 -11.12 -6.84 4.13
C VAL A 245 -10.52 -7.05 5.51
N LEU A 246 -10.35 -8.28 5.98
CA LEU A 246 -9.82 -8.57 7.31
C LEU A 246 -8.40 -8.00 7.50
N VAL A 247 -7.55 -8.16 6.50
CA VAL A 247 -6.16 -7.67 6.55
C VAL A 247 -6.10 -6.14 6.54
N VAL A 248 -6.78 -5.51 5.58
CA VAL A 248 -6.72 -4.05 5.41
C VAL A 248 -7.47 -3.33 6.53
N LEU A 249 -8.59 -3.88 6.99
CA LEU A 249 -9.43 -3.31 8.04
C LEU A 249 -8.65 -3.04 9.32
N ALA A 250 -7.83 -4.02 9.75
CA ALA A 250 -7.09 -3.93 11.00
C ALA A 250 -6.09 -2.76 10.99
N HIS A 251 -5.35 -2.58 9.90
CA HIS A 251 -4.44 -1.46 9.73
C HIS A 251 -5.16 -0.12 9.64
N MET A 252 -6.14 -0.03 8.74
CA MET A 252 -6.87 1.20 8.46
C MET A 252 -7.63 1.71 9.69
N MET A 253 -8.28 0.82 10.44
CA MET A 253 -9.01 1.15 11.65
C MET A 253 -8.09 1.72 12.73
N ARG A 254 -6.92 1.12 12.99
CA ARG A 254 -5.96 1.62 13.98
C ARG A 254 -5.42 3.00 13.61
N MET A 255 -5.07 3.20 12.34
CA MET A 255 -4.59 4.51 11.86
C MET A 255 -5.70 5.57 11.92
N THR A 256 -6.94 5.20 11.57
CA THR A 256 -8.12 6.09 11.69
C THR A 256 -8.37 6.47 13.15
N ARG A 257 -8.31 5.49 14.08
CA ARG A 257 -8.40 5.76 15.52
C ARG A 257 -7.33 6.75 15.98
N ALA A 258 -6.09 6.54 15.59
CA ALA A 258 -4.98 7.45 15.95
C ALA A 258 -5.19 8.86 15.37
N ALA A 259 -5.62 8.97 14.11
CA ALA A 259 -5.90 10.24 13.47
C ALA A 259 -6.99 11.03 14.21
N ILE A 260 -8.09 10.37 14.61
CA ILE A 260 -9.18 11.02 15.35
C ILE A 260 -8.72 11.41 16.77
N LEU A 261 -7.97 10.54 17.47
CA LEU A 261 -7.44 10.85 18.80
C LEU A 261 -6.51 12.07 18.80
N ASN A 262 -5.68 12.24 17.78
CA ASN A 262 -4.84 13.42 17.63
C ASN A 262 -5.68 14.72 17.50
N VAL A 263 -6.81 14.64 16.83
CA VAL A 263 -7.74 15.78 16.74
C VAL A 263 -8.46 16.03 18.07
N MET A 264 -8.80 14.97 18.81
CA MET A 264 -9.45 15.07 20.11
C MET A 264 -8.61 15.82 21.16
N SER A 265 -7.30 15.89 21.01
CA SER A 265 -6.40 16.64 21.91
C SER A 265 -6.34 18.15 21.62
N SER A 266 -7.15 18.67 20.70
CA SER A 266 -7.12 20.08 20.32
C SER A 266 -7.97 20.97 21.25
N ALA A 267 -7.56 22.22 21.45
CA ALA A 267 -8.21 23.18 22.35
C ALA A 267 -9.69 23.45 22.03
N TYR A 268 -10.10 23.38 20.77
CA TYR A 268 -11.51 23.56 20.39
C TYR A 268 -12.39 22.36 20.81
N VAL A 269 -11.82 21.16 20.89
CA VAL A 269 -12.52 19.97 21.41
C VAL A 269 -12.68 20.09 22.93
N GLU A 270 -11.63 20.50 23.64
CA GLU A 270 -11.71 20.80 25.08
C GLU A 270 -12.81 21.86 25.39
N THR A 271 -12.89 22.92 24.59
CA THR A 271 -13.96 23.90 24.69
C THR A 271 -15.36 23.27 24.50
N ALA A 272 -15.49 22.30 23.58
CA ALA A 272 -16.75 21.62 23.37
C ALA A 272 -17.13 20.69 24.54
N GLU A 273 -16.14 20.06 25.18
CA GLU A 273 -16.33 19.27 26.40
C GLU A 273 -16.75 20.13 27.57
N LEU A 274 -16.11 21.30 27.77
CA LEU A 274 -16.45 22.26 28.80
C LEU A 274 -17.86 22.84 28.62
N LYS A 275 -18.39 22.90 27.40
CA LYS A 275 -19.79 23.26 27.11
C LYS A 275 -20.79 22.13 27.35
N GLY A 276 -20.32 20.95 27.86
CA GLY A 276 -21.19 19.83 28.21
C GLY A 276 -21.69 19.02 27.02
N LEU A 277 -21.06 19.11 25.83
CA LEU A 277 -21.44 18.31 24.69
C LEU A 277 -21.10 16.84 24.93
N GLY A 278 -22.01 15.92 24.58
CA GLY A 278 -21.79 14.50 24.71
C GLY A 278 -20.69 13.98 23.76
N ALA A 279 -19.91 12.99 24.21
CA ALA A 279 -18.73 12.46 23.51
C ALA A 279 -19.01 12.06 22.04
N PHE A 280 -20.14 11.38 21.77
CA PHE A 280 -20.53 11.03 20.41
C PHE A 280 -20.70 12.26 19.50
N ARG A 281 -21.35 13.31 20.00
CA ARG A 281 -21.55 14.56 19.26
C ARG A 281 -20.22 15.26 18.99
N ILE A 282 -19.31 15.25 19.96
CA ILE A 282 -17.96 15.81 19.81
C ILE A 282 -17.20 15.07 18.73
N ILE A 283 -17.16 13.72 18.78
CA ILE A 283 -16.47 12.89 17.79
C ILE A 283 -17.08 13.09 16.40
N ALA A 284 -18.40 12.92 16.25
CA ALA A 284 -19.04 12.94 14.94
C ALA A 284 -19.08 14.33 14.29
N ARG A 285 -19.25 15.41 15.09
CA ARG A 285 -19.51 16.76 14.55
C ARG A 285 -18.32 17.71 14.66
N HIS A 286 -17.37 17.44 15.54
CA HIS A 286 -16.22 18.31 15.78
C HIS A 286 -14.88 17.65 15.45
N ALA A 287 -14.66 16.39 15.86
CA ALA A 287 -13.38 15.72 15.64
C ALA A 287 -13.29 15.05 14.26
N ALA A 288 -14.27 14.22 13.86
CA ALA A 288 -14.22 13.48 12.60
C ALA A 288 -14.12 14.39 11.36
N PRO A 289 -14.88 15.50 11.22
CA PRO A 289 -14.72 16.39 10.07
C PRO A 289 -13.33 17.04 9.98
N ASN A 290 -12.68 17.28 11.11
CA ASN A 290 -11.32 17.83 11.15
C ASN A 290 -10.24 16.74 10.99
N ALA A 291 -10.59 15.47 11.19
CA ALA A 291 -9.74 14.33 10.93
C ALA A 291 -9.84 13.80 9.47
N VAL A 292 -10.71 14.38 8.63
CA VAL A 292 -10.93 13.91 7.25
C VAL A 292 -9.64 13.89 6.44
N ALA A 293 -8.81 14.94 6.50
CA ALA A 293 -7.57 14.99 5.74
C ALA A 293 -6.58 13.87 6.14
N PRO A 294 -6.23 13.64 7.42
CA PRO A 294 -5.42 12.50 7.80
C PRO A 294 -6.10 11.14 7.52
N VAL A 295 -7.43 11.03 7.64
CA VAL A 295 -8.15 9.80 7.32
C VAL A 295 -8.11 9.50 5.83
N ILE A 296 -8.25 10.48 4.94
CA ILE A 296 -8.08 10.31 3.50
C ILE A 296 -6.69 9.72 3.18
N ASN A 297 -5.63 10.24 3.81
CA ASN A 297 -4.29 9.71 3.63
C ASN A 297 -4.19 8.25 4.07
N VAL A 298 -4.77 7.91 5.22
CA VAL A 298 -4.82 6.53 5.72
C VAL A 298 -5.55 5.62 4.74
N VAL A 299 -6.73 6.03 4.27
CA VAL A 299 -7.52 5.25 3.29
C VAL A 299 -6.71 5.04 2.03
N ALA A 300 -6.12 6.09 1.49
CA ALA A 300 -5.39 6.03 0.23
C ALA A 300 -4.14 5.13 0.29
N LEU A 301 -3.36 5.21 1.38
CA LEU A 301 -2.24 4.31 1.61
C LEU A 301 -2.69 2.85 1.69
N ASN A 302 -3.81 2.57 2.36
CA ASN A 302 -4.34 1.21 2.45
C ASN A 302 -4.95 0.73 1.13
N LEU A 303 -5.54 1.61 0.31
CA LEU A 303 -5.98 1.26 -1.04
C LEU A 303 -4.79 0.93 -1.96
N ALA A 304 -3.68 1.67 -1.84
CA ALA A 304 -2.45 1.35 -2.57
C ALA A 304 -1.87 -0.02 -2.12
N TYR A 305 -1.89 -0.30 -0.81
CA TYR A 305 -1.50 -1.62 -0.28
C TYR A 305 -2.42 -2.74 -0.80
N LEU A 306 -3.72 -2.48 -0.91
CA LEU A 306 -4.71 -3.44 -1.39
C LEU A 306 -4.40 -3.92 -2.81
N VAL A 307 -3.87 -3.04 -3.68
CA VAL A 307 -3.43 -3.42 -5.04
C VAL A 307 -2.30 -4.46 -5.02
N VAL A 308 -1.40 -4.40 -4.04
CA VAL A 308 -0.32 -5.39 -3.88
C VAL A 308 -0.85 -6.67 -3.22
N GLY A 309 -1.68 -6.55 -2.19
CA GLY A 309 -2.28 -7.68 -1.48
C GLY A 309 -3.22 -8.52 -2.34
N VAL A 310 -3.86 -7.92 -3.33
CA VAL A 310 -4.69 -8.64 -4.32
C VAL A 310 -3.92 -9.79 -4.97
N VAL A 311 -2.63 -9.64 -5.28
CA VAL A 311 -1.80 -10.68 -5.92
C VAL A 311 -1.78 -11.96 -5.08
N VAL A 312 -1.53 -11.85 -3.78
CA VAL A 312 -1.45 -13.00 -2.88
C VAL A 312 -2.81 -13.70 -2.78
N VAL A 313 -3.88 -12.92 -2.65
CA VAL A 313 -5.25 -13.47 -2.54
C VAL A 313 -5.68 -14.13 -3.85
N GLU A 314 -5.37 -13.55 -5.00
CA GLU A 314 -5.67 -14.16 -6.30
C GLU A 314 -4.99 -15.53 -6.47
N VAL A 315 -3.74 -15.65 -6.03
CA VAL A 315 -3.00 -16.93 -6.06
C VAL A 315 -3.63 -17.96 -5.11
N VAL A 316 -3.92 -17.56 -3.86
CA VAL A 316 -4.48 -18.46 -2.84
C VAL A 316 -5.86 -18.98 -3.24
N PHE A 317 -6.70 -18.13 -3.83
CA PHE A 317 -8.06 -18.48 -4.22
C PHE A 317 -8.21 -18.94 -5.67
N VAL A 318 -7.10 -19.04 -6.42
CA VAL A 318 -7.09 -19.38 -7.85
C VAL A 318 -8.03 -18.45 -8.65
N TYR A 319 -8.01 -17.17 -8.30
CA TYR A 319 -8.85 -16.16 -8.93
C TYR A 319 -8.18 -15.64 -10.21
N PRO A 320 -8.89 -15.59 -11.37
CA PRO A 320 -8.30 -15.25 -12.67
C PRO A 320 -8.02 -13.74 -12.81
N GLY A 321 -7.23 -13.20 -11.91
CA GLY A 321 -6.79 -11.80 -11.91
C GLY A 321 -5.42 -11.60 -12.55
N MET A 322 -4.95 -10.35 -12.52
CA MET A 322 -3.66 -9.96 -13.09
C MET A 322 -2.48 -10.46 -12.25
N GLY A 323 -2.64 -10.54 -10.91
CA GLY A 323 -1.61 -11.05 -10.01
C GLY A 323 -1.37 -12.54 -10.19
N GLN A 324 -2.43 -13.35 -10.29
CA GLN A 324 -2.34 -14.77 -10.64
C GLN A 324 -1.59 -14.94 -11.97
N TYR A 325 -1.97 -14.17 -13.00
CA TYR A 325 -1.34 -14.22 -14.32
C TYR A 325 0.14 -13.88 -14.29
N MET A 326 0.53 -12.91 -13.46
CA MET A 326 1.92 -12.54 -13.28
C MET A 326 2.73 -13.69 -12.61
N VAL A 327 2.17 -14.32 -11.57
CA VAL A 327 2.84 -15.42 -10.86
C VAL A 327 2.99 -16.64 -11.75
N ASP A 328 1.95 -16.98 -12.53
CA ASP A 328 2.02 -18.06 -13.54
C ASP A 328 3.13 -17.79 -14.57
N ALA A 329 3.18 -16.53 -15.07
CA ALA A 329 4.19 -16.11 -16.04
C ALA A 329 5.63 -16.15 -15.48
N VAL A 330 5.82 -15.80 -14.21
CA VAL A 330 7.12 -15.95 -13.53
C VAL A 330 7.57 -17.40 -13.50
N THR A 331 6.66 -18.34 -13.23
CA THR A 331 6.95 -19.77 -13.15
C THR A 331 7.45 -20.33 -14.47
N VAL A 332 6.86 -19.89 -15.60
CA VAL A 332 7.26 -20.32 -16.95
C VAL A 332 8.25 -19.35 -17.62
N ARG A 333 8.68 -18.30 -16.92
CA ARG A 333 9.61 -17.26 -17.42
C ARG A 333 9.11 -16.49 -18.64
N ASP A 334 7.84 -16.25 -18.72
CA ASP A 334 7.22 -15.44 -19.77
C ASP A 334 7.47 -13.93 -19.51
N MET A 335 8.62 -13.47 -19.96
CA MET A 335 9.13 -12.13 -19.63
C MET A 335 8.22 -10.98 -20.08
N PRO A 336 7.62 -10.97 -21.29
CA PRO A 336 6.69 -9.91 -21.69
C PRO A 336 5.52 -9.74 -20.73
N VAL A 337 4.96 -10.85 -20.24
CA VAL A 337 3.86 -10.83 -19.28
C VAL A 337 4.30 -10.29 -17.93
N VAL A 338 5.44 -10.76 -17.41
CA VAL A 338 5.98 -10.31 -16.12
C VAL A 338 6.27 -8.82 -16.14
N GLN A 339 6.94 -8.33 -17.20
CA GLN A 339 7.27 -6.92 -17.37
C GLN A 339 6.02 -6.05 -17.46
N ALA A 340 5.04 -6.47 -18.25
CA ALA A 340 3.79 -5.74 -18.43
C ALA A 340 2.98 -5.67 -17.13
N CYS A 341 2.76 -6.80 -16.45
CA CYS A 341 2.04 -6.84 -15.17
C CYS A 341 2.75 -6.01 -14.10
N GLY A 342 4.06 -6.14 -13.97
CA GLY A 342 4.85 -5.37 -13.02
C GLY A 342 4.77 -3.86 -13.27
N LEU A 343 4.87 -3.43 -14.52
CA LEU A 343 4.76 -2.02 -14.89
C LEU A 343 3.36 -1.46 -14.60
N ILE A 344 2.31 -2.22 -14.89
CA ILE A 344 0.93 -1.81 -14.64
C ILE A 344 0.64 -1.72 -13.14
N PHE A 345 1.07 -2.72 -12.33
CA PHE A 345 0.95 -2.64 -10.88
C PHE A 345 1.67 -1.42 -10.31
N ALA A 346 2.89 -1.15 -10.77
CA ALA A 346 3.65 0.02 -10.37
C ALA A 346 2.94 1.33 -10.76
N ALA A 347 2.41 1.41 -11.98
CA ALA A 347 1.66 2.57 -12.45
C ALA A 347 0.40 2.82 -11.62
N PHE A 348 -0.38 1.78 -11.31
CA PHE A 348 -1.54 1.89 -10.42
C PHE A 348 -1.16 2.33 -9.01
N TYR A 349 -0.12 1.75 -8.43
CA TYR A 349 0.36 2.13 -7.11
C TYR A 349 0.78 3.60 -7.05
N ILE A 350 1.58 4.04 -8.03
CA ILE A 350 2.04 5.44 -8.15
C ILE A 350 0.85 6.38 -8.36
N PHE A 351 -0.10 6.01 -9.23
CA PHE A 351 -1.30 6.80 -9.50
C PHE A 351 -2.17 6.95 -8.24
N LEU A 352 -2.42 5.86 -7.50
CA LEU A 352 -3.21 5.92 -6.27
C LEU A 352 -2.54 6.80 -5.21
N ASN A 353 -1.23 6.69 -5.03
CA ASN A 353 -0.50 7.55 -4.09
C ASN A 353 -0.54 9.02 -4.52
N MET A 354 -0.38 9.31 -5.81
CA MET A 354 -0.51 10.67 -6.35
C MET A 354 -1.93 11.22 -6.15
N ALA A 355 -2.95 10.42 -6.43
CA ALA A 355 -4.34 10.81 -6.21
C ALA A 355 -4.61 11.08 -4.72
N ALA A 356 -4.06 10.27 -3.83
CA ALA A 356 -4.11 10.47 -2.39
C ALA A 356 -3.52 11.80 -1.95
N ASP A 357 -2.31 12.09 -2.41
CA ASP A 357 -1.63 13.36 -2.12
C ASP A 357 -2.45 14.56 -2.58
N ILE A 358 -3.01 14.50 -3.80
CA ILE A 358 -3.86 15.56 -4.36
C ILE A 358 -5.13 15.72 -3.52
N LEU A 359 -5.81 14.62 -3.18
CA LEU A 359 -7.02 14.65 -2.35
C LEU A 359 -6.75 15.20 -0.95
N ALA A 360 -5.62 14.83 -0.34
CA ALA A 360 -5.20 15.36 0.96
C ALA A 360 -4.95 16.87 0.93
N ILE A 361 -4.30 17.36 -0.13
CA ILE A 361 -4.08 18.80 -0.34
C ILE A 361 -5.42 19.52 -0.54
N LEU A 362 -6.34 18.96 -1.32
CA LEU A 362 -7.67 19.54 -1.53
C LEU A 362 -8.53 19.55 -0.27
N ALA A 363 -8.41 18.50 0.56
CA ALA A 363 -9.15 18.39 1.82
C ALA A 363 -8.60 19.29 2.95
N ASN A 364 -7.36 19.79 2.82
CA ASN A 364 -6.74 20.63 3.85
C ASN A 364 -6.75 22.12 3.48
N PRO A 365 -7.65 22.94 4.06
CA PRO A 365 -7.73 24.38 3.74
C PRO A 365 -6.46 25.17 4.08
N ARG A 366 -5.67 24.69 5.06
CA ARG A 366 -4.42 25.36 5.48
C ARG A 366 -3.32 25.23 4.43
N LEU A 367 -3.33 24.16 3.61
CA LEU A 367 -2.38 23.97 2.53
C LEU A 367 -2.75 24.79 1.28
N ARG A 368 -3.99 25.27 1.19
CA ARG A 368 -4.45 26.12 0.07
C ARG A 368 -3.90 27.55 0.14
N HIS A 369 -3.59 28.02 1.33
CA HIS A 369 -3.09 29.38 1.58
C HIS A 369 -1.87 29.31 2.50
N PRO A 370 -0.68 28.95 2.02
CA PRO A 370 0.53 29.06 2.80
C PRO A 370 0.77 30.53 3.13
N ARG A 371 0.79 30.86 4.44
CA ARG A 371 1.13 32.18 4.96
C ARG A 371 2.64 32.39 4.88
#